data_8ddea12551569c6b4525a42b04af04d4
#
_entry.id   8ddea12551569c6b4525a42b04af04d4
#
_cell.length_a   1.000
_cell.length_b   1.000
_cell.length_c   1.000
_cell.angle_alpha   90.00
_cell.angle_beta   90.00
_cell.angle_gamma   90.00
#
_symmetry.space_group_name_H-M   'P 1'
#
loop_
_entity.id
_entity.type
_entity.pdbx_description
1 polymer ?
#
loop_
_entity_poly.entity_id
_entity_poly.type
_entity_poly.pdbx_seq_one_letter_code
_entity_poly.pdbx_strand_id
1 'polypeptide(L)'
;MDYEEVRHYVNQYGRLRDVQFSAYELYARKHNLTAKELFVLDILWFSPEGCLQSEICERLSATKQTISAIIKKFLKKGYVTLTESETDRRNKIVRFTEAGAEYVGRIIPPAAGAEIEAMGELSGEDIAELVRLTAAFSEAMRKKFRQIG
;
A
#
# COMPACT_ATOMS: atom_id res chain seq x y z
N MET A 1 28.38 17.38 -3.51
CA MET A 1 28.05 16.80 -2.20
C MET A 1 28.83 15.51 -2.02
N ASP A 2 29.57 15.38 -0.95
CA ASP A 2 30.34 14.17 -0.69
C ASP A 2 29.50 13.05 -0.12
N TYR A 3 30.11 11.86 0.04
CA TYR A 3 29.39 10.66 0.49
C TYR A 3 28.76 10.83 1.89
N GLU A 4 29.48 11.45 2.80
CA GLU A 4 28.98 11.62 4.18
C GLU A 4 27.80 12.61 4.25
N GLU A 5 27.83 13.66 3.44
CA GLU A 5 26.72 14.61 3.34
C GLU A 5 25.47 13.92 2.80
N VAL A 6 25.62 13.13 1.74
CA VAL A 6 24.51 12.36 1.16
C VAL A 6 23.97 11.36 2.17
N ARG A 7 24.88 10.66 2.89
CA ARG A 7 24.48 9.71 3.93
C ARG A 7 23.63 10.36 5.02
N HIS A 8 23.99 11.59 5.42
CA HIS A 8 23.20 12.35 6.40
C HIS A 8 21.74 12.53 5.92
N TYR A 9 21.56 12.92 4.67
CA TYR A 9 20.22 13.09 4.10
C TYR A 9 19.47 11.77 3.93
N VAL A 10 20.14 10.69 3.59
CA VAL A 10 19.53 9.35 3.55
C VAL A 10 18.99 8.96 4.92
N ASN A 11 19.75 9.23 5.98
CA ASN A 11 19.31 8.93 7.33
C ASN A 11 18.10 9.77 7.76
N GLN A 12 18.09 11.06 7.43
CA GLN A 12 16.94 11.94 7.69
C GLN A 12 15.70 11.46 6.92
N TYR A 13 15.87 11.14 5.66
CA TYR A 13 14.79 10.65 4.82
C TYR A 13 14.19 9.35 5.38
N GLY A 14 15.06 8.43 5.83
CA GLY A 14 14.63 7.16 6.42
C GLY A 14 13.77 7.36 7.68
N ARG A 15 14.13 8.32 8.53
CA ARG A 15 13.33 8.64 9.72
C ARG A 15 11.96 9.21 9.36
N LEU A 16 11.90 10.03 8.31
CA LEU A 16 10.63 10.58 7.83
C LEU A 16 9.73 9.50 7.22
N ARG A 17 10.32 8.56 6.50
CA ARG A 17 9.61 7.37 6.01
C ARG A 17 9.02 6.58 7.17
N ASP A 18 9.78 6.40 8.26
CA ASP A 18 9.31 5.70 9.46
C ASP A 18 8.13 6.44 10.11
N VAL A 19 8.14 7.78 10.11
CA VAL A 19 7.01 8.58 10.60
C VAL A 19 5.74 8.30 9.79
N GLN A 20 5.86 8.25 8.47
CA GLN A 20 4.72 7.96 7.60
C GLN A 20 4.19 6.55 7.83
N PHE A 21 5.08 5.56 7.90
CA PHE A 21 4.68 4.17 8.16
C PHE A 21 3.99 4.04 9.53
N SER A 22 4.51 4.70 10.55
CA SER A 22 3.92 4.72 11.88
C SER A 22 2.49 5.28 11.87
N ALA A 23 2.22 6.29 11.05
CA ALA A 23 0.88 6.86 10.92
C ALA A 23 -0.11 5.81 10.38
N TYR A 24 0.29 5.04 9.36
CA TYR A 24 -0.54 3.95 8.83
C TYR A 24 -0.76 2.85 9.88
N GLU A 25 0.28 2.46 10.60
CA GLU A 25 0.17 1.43 11.64
C GLU A 25 -0.78 1.84 12.76
N LEU A 26 -0.68 3.05 13.25
CA LEU A 26 -1.54 3.56 14.32
C LEU A 26 -3.01 3.61 13.86
N TYR A 27 -3.25 4.06 12.64
CA TYR A 27 -4.59 4.07 12.06
C TYR A 27 -5.16 2.65 11.90
N ALA A 28 -4.35 1.74 11.36
CA ALA A 28 -4.73 0.34 11.19
C ALA A 28 -5.13 -0.30 12.53
N ARG A 29 -4.35 -0.06 13.58
CA ARG A 29 -4.64 -0.59 14.93
C ARG A 29 -5.98 -0.12 15.50
N LYS A 30 -6.41 1.09 15.17
CA LYS A 30 -7.73 1.58 15.59
C LYS A 30 -8.87 0.72 15.04
N HIS A 31 -8.61 0.04 13.93
CA HIS A 31 -9.56 -0.85 13.27
C HIS A 31 -9.22 -2.34 13.47
N ASN A 32 -8.33 -2.65 14.41
CA ASN A 32 -7.86 -4.01 14.69
C ASN A 32 -7.20 -4.67 13.46
N LEU A 33 -6.49 -3.85 12.68
CA LEU A 33 -5.78 -4.30 11.48
C LEU A 33 -4.27 -4.06 11.65
N THR A 34 -3.49 -4.83 10.90
CA THR A 34 -2.09 -4.51 10.66
C THR A 34 -2.01 -3.50 9.51
N ALA A 35 -0.88 -2.79 9.39
CA ALA A 35 -0.65 -1.89 8.26
C ALA A 35 -0.76 -2.63 6.92
N LYS A 36 -0.24 -3.85 6.85
CA LYS A 36 -0.30 -4.65 5.63
C LYS A 36 -1.73 -5.02 5.25
N GLU A 37 -2.55 -5.38 6.23
CA GLU A 37 -3.98 -5.61 6.01
C GLU A 37 -4.68 -4.35 5.51
N LEU A 38 -4.34 -3.20 6.09
CA LEU A 38 -4.86 -1.91 5.64
C LEU A 38 -4.51 -1.65 4.16
N PHE A 39 -3.26 -1.91 3.77
CA PHE A 39 -2.81 -1.72 2.38
C PHE A 39 -3.51 -2.67 1.41
N VAL A 40 -3.78 -3.91 1.81
CA VAL A 40 -4.58 -4.84 1.00
C VAL A 40 -5.99 -4.27 0.78
N LEU A 41 -6.62 -3.79 1.83
CA LEU A 41 -7.96 -3.19 1.71
C LEU A 41 -7.97 -1.94 0.84
N ASP A 42 -6.92 -1.13 0.92
CA ASP A 42 -6.75 0.06 0.07
C ASP A 42 -6.70 -0.32 -1.41
N ILE A 43 -5.89 -1.30 -1.76
CA ILE A 43 -5.78 -1.79 -3.14
C ILE A 43 -7.15 -2.28 -3.64
N LEU A 44 -7.84 -3.06 -2.84
CA LEU A 44 -9.15 -3.60 -3.20
C LEU A 44 -10.21 -2.51 -3.34
N TRP A 45 -10.17 -1.50 -2.47
CA TRP A 45 -11.12 -0.39 -2.53
C TRP A 45 -11.03 0.37 -3.84
N PHE A 46 -9.81 0.59 -4.33
CA PHE A 46 -9.58 1.28 -5.60
C PHE A 46 -9.56 0.34 -6.81
N SER A 47 -10.02 -0.89 -6.64
CA SER A 47 -10.16 -1.89 -7.71
C SER A 47 -11.62 -2.40 -7.74
N PRO A 48 -12.59 -1.56 -8.13
CA PRO A 48 -14.03 -1.89 -8.00
C PRO A 48 -14.44 -3.13 -8.79
N GLU A 49 -13.71 -3.48 -9.84
CA GLU A 49 -13.97 -4.69 -10.64
C GLU A 49 -13.26 -5.92 -10.10
N GLY A 50 -12.56 -5.78 -8.98
CA GLY A 50 -11.77 -6.83 -8.37
C GLY A 50 -10.30 -6.71 -8.72
N CYS A 51 -9.48 -7.44 -7.99
CA CYS A 51 -8.04 -7.41 -8.14
C CYS A 51 -7.51 -8.85 -8.08
N LEU A 52 -6.59 -9.19 -8.96
CA LEU A 52 -5.92 -10.48 -8.91
C LEU A 52 -5.05 -10.54 -7.65
N GLN A 53 -5.07 -11.70 -6.99
CA GLN A 53 -4.27 -11.91 -5.79
C GLN A 53 -2.77 -11.68 -6.08
N SER A 54 -2.30 -12.06 -7.26
CA SER A 54 -0.92 -11.82 -7.71
C SER A 54 -0.58 -10.34 -7.83
N GLU A 55 -1.53 -9.49 -8.26
CA GLU A 55 -1.32 -8.05 -8.34
C GLU A 55 -1.13 -7.42 -6.96
N ILE A 56 -1.86 -7.91 -5.97
CA ILE A 56 -1.71 -7.47 -4.57
C ILE A 56 -0.32 -7.83 -4.06
N CYS A 57 0.13 -9.07 -4.32
CA CYS A 57 1.48 -9.52 -3.95
C CYS A 57 2.55 -8.62 -4.58
N GLU A 58 2.43 -8.32 -5.85
CA GLU A 58 3.39 -7.50 -6.60
C GLU A 58 3.44 -6.07 -6.04
N ARG A 59 2.28 -5.43 -5.86
CA ARG A 59 2.21 -4.05 -5.37
C ARG A 59 2.78 -3.89 -3.97
N LEU A 60 2.60 -4.88 -3.10
CA LEU A 60 3.07 -4.82 -1.72
C LEU A 60 4.43 -5.50 -1.52
N SER A 61 5.02 -6.04 -2.60
CA SER A 61 6.24 -6.84 -2.53
C SER A 61 6.14 -7.90 -1.43
N ALA A 62 4.98 -8.53 -1.35
CA ALA A 62 4.67 -9.53 -0.32
C ALA A 62 4.63 -10.92 -0.93
N THR A 63 4.90 -11.94 -0.10
CA THR A 63 4.83 -13.32 -0.55
C THR A 63 3.38 -13.74 -0.78
N LYS A 64 3.20 -14.75 -1.63
CA LYS A 64 1.90 -15.36 -1.88
C LYS A 64 1.26 -15.86 -0.56
N GLN A 65 2.07 -16.45 0.32
CA GLN A 65 1.61 -16.96 1.60
C GLN A 65 1.07 -15.85 2.50
N THR A 66 1.78 -14.73 2.59
CA THR A 66 1.37 -13.58 3.39
C THR A 66 0.03 -13.01 2.91
N ILE A 67 -0.09 -12.77 1.61
CA ILE A 67 -1.33 -12.22 1.03
C ILE A 67 -2.47 -13.23 1.14
N SER A 68 -2.21 -14.50 0.86
CA SER A 68 -3.21 -15.56 0.99
C SER A 68 -3.77 -15.64 2.42
N ALA A 69 -2.94 -15.50 3.43
CA ALA A 69 -3.37 -15.51 4.84
C ALA A 69 -4.28 -14.32 5.15
N ILE A 70 -3.94 -13.14 4.64
CA ILE A 70 -4.75 -11.92 4.81
C ILE A 70 -6.11 -12.07 4.12
N ILE A 71 -6.10 -12.54 2.88
CA ILE A 71 -7.34 -12.76 2.11
C ILE A 71 -8.22 -13.80 2.78
N LYS A 72 -7.65 -14.90 3.27
CA LYS A 72 -8.40 -15.93 4.02
C LYS A 72 -9.08 -15.36 5.26
N LYS A 73 -8.41 -14.47 5.97
CA LYS A 73 -8.97 -13.79 7.14
C LYS A 73 -10.22 -12.99 6.75
N PHE A 74 -10.15 -12.21 5.66
CA PHE A 74 -11.29 -11.42 5.19
C PHE A 74 -12.38 -12.28 4.55
N LEU A 75 -12.01 -13.36 3.90
CA LEU A 75 -12.95 -14.35 3.35
C LEU A 75 -13.77 -14.99 4.49
N LYS A 76 -13.10 -15.38 5.56
CA LYS A 76 -13.74 -15.99 6.74
C LYS A 76 -14.72 -15.02 7.42
N LYS A 77 -14.43 -13.73 7.41
CA LYS A 77 -15.32 -12.70 7.94
C LYS A 77 -16.46 -12.33 7.00
N GLY A 78 -16.46 -12.86 5.78
CA GLY A 78 -17.49 -12.56 4.79
C GLY A 78 -17.31 -11.22 4.08
N TYR A 79 -16.12 -10.66 4.12
CA TYR A 79 -15.84 -9.34 3.53
C TYR A 79 -15.39 -9.40 2.06
N VAL A 80 -14.87 -10.54 1.62
CA VAL A 80 -14.41 -10.73 0.25
C VAL A 80 -14.89 -12.06 -0.31
N THR A 81 -14.88 -12.16 -1.62
CA THR A 81 -15.06 -13.40 -2.37
C THR A 81 -13.83 -13.66 -3.21
N LEU A 82 -13.59 -14.93 -3.50
CA LEU A 82 -12.54 -15.36 -4.42
C LEU A 82 -13.22 -16.06 -5.60
N THR A 83 -12.90 -15.62 -6.81
CA THR A 83 -13.34 -16.27 -8.03
C THR A 83 -12.15 -16.61 -8.90
N GLU A 84 -12.24 -17.69 -9.67
CA GLU A 84 -11.16 -18.05 -10.58
C GLU A 84 -11.06 -17.04 -11.73
N SER A 85 -9.83 -16.69 -12.11
CA SER A 85 -9.58 -15.93 -13.32
C SER A 85 -9.92 -16.79 -14.55
N GLU A 86 -10.54 -16.20 -15.56
CA GLU A 86 -10.86 -16.89 -16.82
C GLU A 86 -9.60 -17.33 -17.57
N THR A 87 -8.50 -16.59 -17.37
CA THR A 87 -7.24 -16.85 -18.08
C THR A 87 -6.30 -17.77 -17.30
N ASP A 88 -6.41 -17.83 -15.97
CA ASP A 88 -5.55 -18.65 -15.11
C ASP A 88 -6.28 -19.02 -13.83
N ARG A 89 -6.69 -20.29 -13.71
CA ARG A 89 -7.41 -20.83 -12.55
C ARG A 89 -6.60 -20.78 -11.25
N ARG A 90 -5.28 -20.72 -11.34
CA ARG A 90 -4.40 -20.61 -10.16
C ARG A 90 -4.42 -19.22 -9.56
N ASN A 91 -4.82 -18.21 -10.35
CA ASN A 91 -4.85 -16.83 -9.95
C ASN A 91 -6.30 -16.45 -9.64
N LYS A 92 -6.53 -16.02 -8.41
CA LYS A 92 -7.89 -15.70 -7.94
C LYS A 92 -8.13 -14.20 -8.00
N ILE A 93 -9.36 -13.84 -8.38
CA ILE A 93 -9.83 -12.46 -8.33
C ILE A 93 -10.52 -12.24 -7.01
N VAL A 94 -10.08 -11.21 -6.29
CA VAL A 94 -10.63 -10.82 -4.99
C VAL A 94 -11.59 -9.66 -5.20
N ARG A 95 -12.79 -9.77 -4.65
CA ARG A 95 -13.81 -8.70 -4.69
C ARG A 95 -14.44 -8.55 -3.32
N PHE A 96 -14.88 -7.35 -3.00
CA PHE A 96 -15.69 -7.16 -1.80
C PHE A 96 -17.08 -7.76 -1.96
N THR A 97 -17.59 -8.30 -0.87
CA THR A 97 -19.01 -8.52 -0.69
C THR A 97 -19.67 -7.19 -0.32
N GLU A 98 -21.01 -7.14 -0.29
CA GLU A 98 -21.72 -5.97 0.20
C GLU A 98 -21.30 -5.61 1.63
N ALA A 99 -21.20 -6.61 2.52
CA ALA A 99 -20.73 -6.43 3.89
C ALA A 99 -19.29 -5.91 3.94
N GLY A 100 -18.43 -6.42 3.06
CA GLY A 100 -17.04 -5.97 2.96
C GLY A 100 -16.94 -4.53 2.50
N ALA A 101 -17.69 -4.14 1.48
CA ALA A 101 -17.72 -2.77 0.98
C ALA A 101 -18.20 -1.79 2.07
N GLU A 102 -19.20 -2.17 2.84
CA GLU A 102 -19.67 -1.37 3.96
C GLU A 102 -18.62 -1.21 5.05
N TYR A 103 -17.98 -2.32 5.45
CA TYR A 103 -16.92 -2.32 6.45
C TYR A 103 -15.74 -1.46 6.02
N VAL A 104 -15.22 -1.69 4.83
CA VAL A 104 -14.03 -1.02 4.30
C VAL A 104 -14.32 0.44 3.97
N GLY A 105 -15.56 0.76 3.59
CA GLY A 105 -16.01 2.13 3.34
C GLY A 105 -15.92 3.04 4.56
N ARG A 106 -15.84 2.48 5.77
CA ARG A 106 -15.63 3.24 7.01
C ARG A 106 -14.15 3.45 7.31
N ILE A 107 -13.28 2.69 6.66
CA ILE A 107 -11.84 2.66 6.96
C ILE A 107 -11.02 3.39 5.89
N ILE A 108 -11.19 3.02 4.63
CA ILE A 108 -10.31 3.50 3.56
C ILE A 108 -10.63 4.94 3.12
N PRO A 109 -11.89 5.33 2.85
CA PRO A 109 -12.15 6.71 2.44
C PRO A 109 -11.69 7.77 3.45
N PRO A 110 -11.88 7.61 4.77
CA PRO A 110 -11.32 8.56 5.73
C PRO A 110 -9.80 8.62 5.70
N ALA A 111 -9.11 7.49 5.55
CA ALA A 111 -7.66 7.44 5.44
C ALA A 111 -7.17 8.14 4.15
N ALA A 112 -7.79 7.83 3.03
CA ALA A 112 -7.47 8.47 1.75
C ALA A 112 -7.71 9.98 1.80
N GLY A 113 -8.80 10.41 2.45
CA GLY A 113 -9.09 11.82 2.68
C GLY A 113 -8.02 12.51 3.51
N ALA A 114 -7.55 11.86 4.57
CA ALA A 114 -6.48 12.39 5.42
C ALA A 114 -5.16 12.53 4.64
N GLU A 115 -4.84 11.58 3.79
CA GLU A 115 -3.65 11.66 2.92
C GLU A 115 -3.75 12.85 1.94
N ILE A 116 -4.93 13.02 1.34
CA ILE A 116 -5.18 14.14 0.42
C ILE A 116 -5.07 15.48 1.15
N GLU A 117 -5.67 15.59 2.31
CA GLU A 117 -5.60 16.82 3.12
C GLU A 117 -4.17 17.14 3.54
N ALA A 118 -3.42 16.13 3.97
CA ALA A 118 -2.03 16.31 4.38
C ALA A 118 -1.16 16.77 3.20
N MET A 119 -1.30 16.11 2.05
CA MET A 119 -0.57 16.50 0.84
C MET A 119 -0.97 17.91 0.40
N GLY A 120 -2.24 18.25 0.55
CA GLY A 120 -2.80 19.56 0.18
C GLY A 120 -2.31 20.72 1.05
N GLU A 121 -1.63 20.48 2.16
CA GLU A 121 -0.97 21.53 2.93
C GLU A 121 0.25 22.11 2.21
N LEU A 122 0.77 21.39 1.24
CA LEU A 122 1.87 21.83 0.41
C LEU A 122 1.34 22.65 -0.79
N SER A 123 2.18 23.56 -1.32
CA SER A 123 1.84 24.23 -2.57
C SER A 123 1.80 23.24 -3.72
N GLY A 124 1.09 23.58 -4.80
CA GLY A 124 1.04 22.74 -6.00
C GLY A 124 2.42 22.45 -6.59
N GLU A 125 3.31 23.44 -6.56
CA GLU A 125 4.70 23.28 -7.02
C GLU A 125 5.45 22.27 -6.13
N ASP A 126 5.29 22.36 -4.80
CA ASP A 126 5.95 21.46 -3.85
C ASP A 126 5.42 20.04 -3.99
N ILE A 127 4.13 19.85 -4.20
CA ILE A 127 3.54 18.53 -4.44
C ILE A 127 4.16 17.88 -5.69
N ALA A 128 4.18 18.62 -6.79
CA ALA A 128 4.75 18.13 -8.04
C ALA A 128 6.23 17.78 -7.89
N GLU A 129 6.98 18.62 -7.18
CA GLU A 129 8.41 18.42 -6.92
C GLU A 129 8.65 17.21 -6.01
N LEU A 130 7.86 17.07 -4.95
CA LEU A 130 7.94 15.92 -4.05
C LEU A 130 7.74 14.61 -4.80
N VAL A 131 6.71 14.54 -5.65
CA VAL A 131 6.42 13.34 -6.44
C VAL A 131 7.54 13.07 -7.43
N ARG A 132 8.02 14.11 -8.13
CA ARG A 132 9.12 13.98 -9.09
C ARG A 132 10.41 13.47 -8.44
N LEU A 133 10.79 14.06 -7.32
CA LEU A 133 12.01 13.68 -6.59
C LEU A 133 11.89 12.28 -5.99
N THR A 134 10.72 11.95 -5.43
CA THR A 134 10.47 10.62 -4.86
C THR A 134 10.54 9.55 -5.96
N ALA A 135 9.97 9.82 -7.12
CA ALA A 135 10.06 8.90 -8.27
C ALA A 135 11.51 8.67 -8.71
N ALA A 136 12.29 9.75 -8.83
CA ALA A 136 13.69 9.68 -9.24
C ALA A 136 14.53 8.87 -8.23
N PHE A 137 14.37 9.15 -6.95
CA PHE A 137 15.08 8.44 -5.89
C PHE A 137 14.67 6.96 -5.85
N SER A 138 13.38 6.67 -5.94
CA SER A 138 12.86 5.30 -5.94
C SER A 138 13.43 4.47 -7.09
N GLU A 139 13.49 5.03 -8.29
CA GLU A 139 14.05 4.34 -9.47
C GLU A 139 15.57 4.12 -9.34
N ALA A 140 16.29 5.13 -8.87
CA ALA A 140 17.72 5.02 -8.62
C ALA A 140 18.02 3.94 -7.57
N MET A 141 17.27 3.92 -6.48
CA MET A 141 17.39 2.94 -5.41
C MET A 141 17.14 1.52 -5.92
N ARG A 142 16.08 1.35 -6.71
CA ARG A 142 15.74 0.06 -7.32
C ARG A 142 16.88 -0.47 -8.19
N LYS A 143 17.47 0.38 -9.04
CA LYS A 143 18.61 0.01 -9.90
C LYS A 143 19.83 -0.38 -9.07
N LYS A 144 20.14 0.41 -8.05
CA LYS A 144 21.31 0.16 -7.20
C LYS A 144 21.17 -1.15 -6.41
N PHE A 145 20.01 -1.43 -5.88
CA PHE A 145 19.77 -2.69 -5.17
C PHE A 145 19.90 -3.91 -6.08
N ARG A 146 19.49 -3.81 -7.34
CA ARG A 146 19.68 -4.89 -8.31
C ARG A 146 21.16 -5.18 -8.61
N GLN A 147 22.02 -4.18 -8.44
CA GLN A 147 23.48 -4.33 -8.69
C GLN A 147 24.19 -5.02 -7.51
N ILE A 148 23.56 -5.13 -6.37
CA ILE A 148 24.10 -5.88 -5.24
C ILE A 148 23.84 -7.36 -5.52
N GLY A 149 24.88 -8.12 -5.66
CA GLY A 149 24.83 -9.51 -6.08
C GLY A 149 23.96 -10.47 -5.28
#